data_1cf9f12e29a20e18401819bb2eb94627
#
_entry.id   1cf9f12e29a20e18401819bb2eb94627
#
_cell.length_a   1.000
_cell.length_b   1.000
_cell.length_c   1.000
_cell.angle_alpha   90.00
_cell.angle_beta   90.00
_cell.angle_gamma   90.00
#
_symmetry.space_group_name_H-M   'P 1'
#
loop_
_entity.id
_entity.type
_entity.pdbx_description
1 polymer ?
#
loop_
_entity_poly.entity_id
_entity_poly.type
_entity_poly.pdbx_seq_one_letter_code
_entity_poly.pdbx_strand_id
1 'polypeptide(L)' 'MKFVAMYVDVGDGSDNRPRVLGVYDTKEEAMREIIKDMYGWVENMNPNGNCETEVNECRMIASVGDNYCYWNIEEVQM' A
#
# COMPACT_ATOMS: atom_id res chain seq x y z
N MET A 1 -13.91 -14.00 9.79
CA MET A 1 -12.58 -13.35 9.75
C MET A 1 -12.42 -12.58 8.45
N LYS A 2 -11.96 -11.35 8.54
CA LYS A 2 -11.78 -10.48 7.38
C LYS A 2 -10.37 -9.92 7.37
N PHE A 3 -9.93 -9.49 6.19
CA PHE A 3 -8.61 -8.90 6.00
C PHE A 3 -8.78 -7.47 5.51
N VAL A 4 -8.30 -6.52 6.30
CA VAL A 4 -8.42 -5.11 6.00
C VAL A 4 -7.11 -4.61 5.41
N ALA A 5 -7.16 -4.14 4.19
CA ALA A 5 -6.00 -3.55 3.53
C ALA A 5 -6.00 -2.05 3.78
N MET A 6 -4.88 -1.51 4.23
CA MET A 6 -4.74 -0.11 4.58
C MET A 6 -3.49 0.47 3.95
N TYR A 7 -3.46 1.77 3.77
CA TYR A 7 -2.29 2.45 3.26
C TYR A 7 -2.13 3.83 3.88
N VAL A 8 -0.92 4.35 3.82
CA VAL A 8 -0.62 5.71 4.25
C VAL A 8 0.45 6.30 3.33
N ASP A 9 0.17 7.48 2.80
CA ASP A 9 1.13 8.26 2.00
C ASP A 9 1.92 9.18 2.91
N VAL A 10 3.23 9.18 2.77
CA VAL A 10 4.14 10.01 3.55
C VAL A 10 5.05 10.77 2.61
N GLY A 11 5.20 12.06 2.84
CA GLY A 11 6.08 12.91 2.02
C GLY A 11 5.47 14.27 1.79
N ASP A 12 6.10 15.06 0.93
CA ASP A 12 5.63 16.40 0.61
C ASP A 12 4.26 16.35 -0.08
N GLY A 13 3.32 17.10 0.46
CA GLY A 13 1.97 17.15 -0.10
C GLY A 13 1.07 16.00 0.29
N SER A 14 1.55 15.10 1.14
CA SER A 14 0.76 13.97 1.61
C SER A 14 0.01 14.30 2.89
N ASP A 15 -1.13 13.63 3.09
CA ASP A 15 -1.92 13.77 4.32
C ASP A 15 -1.28 13.14 5.52
N ASN A 16 -0.47 12.11 5.31
CA ASN A 16 0.11 11.27 6.37
C ASN A 16 -0.95 10.59 7.22
N ARG A 17 -2.14 10.34 6.65
CA ARG A 17 -3.23 9.67 7.35
C ARG A 17 -3.46 8.27 6.80
N PRO A 18 -3.58 7.27 7.68
CA PRO A 18 -3.94 5.92 7.24
C PRO A 18 -5.34 5.90 6.63
N ARG A 19 -5.49 5.15 5.56
CA ARG A 19 -6.78 4.99 4.89
C ARG A 19 -7.03 3.53 4.63
N VAL A 20 -8.30 3.14 4.60
CA VAL A 20 -8.70 1.79 4.27
C VAL A 20 -8.83 1.66 2.77
N LEU A 21 -8.10 0.72 2.18
CA LEU A 21 -8.21 0.41 0.76
C LEU A 21 -9.42 -0.47 0.51
N GLY A 22 -9.65 -1.45 1.37
CA GLY A 22 -10.79 -2.33 1.26
C GLY A 22 -10.78 -3.40 2.33
N VAL A 23 -11.87 -4.18 2.35
CA VAL A 23 -12.03 -5.32 3.26
C VAL A 23 -12.29 -6.56 2.41
N TYR A 24 -11.54 -7.63 2.66
CA TYR A 24 -11.54 -8.82 1.82
C TYR A 24 -11.73 -10.08 2.64
N ASP A 25 -12.21 -11.13 2.00
CA ASP A 25 -12.45 -12.41 2.67
C ASP A 25 -11.18 -13.23 2.83
N THR A 26 -10.19 -13.02 1.97
CA THR A 26 -8.93 -13.75 2.03
C THR A 26 -7.75 -12.79 1.99
N LYS A 27 -6.64 -13.25 2.55
CA LYS A 27 -5.39 -12.51 2.53
C LYS A 27 -4.88 -12.33 1.10
N GLU A 28 -5.07 -13.34 0.27
CA GLU A 28 -4.65 -13.31 -1.13
C GLU A 28 -5.37 -12.22 -1.93
N GLU A 29 -6.66 -12.05 -1.68
CA GLU A 29 -7.43 -10.98 -2.31
C GLU A 29 -6.91 -9.62 -1.86
N ALA A 30 -6.66 -9.46 -0.57
CA ALA A 30 -6.12 -8.21 -0.02
C ALA A 30 -4.76 -7.88 -0.63
N MET A 31 -3.88 -8.88 -0.73
CA MET A 31 -2.55 -8.69 -1.33
C MET A 31 -2.66 -8.28 -2.79
N ARG A 32 -3.56 -8.90 -3.54
CA ARG A 32 -3.78 -8.57 -4.94
C ARG A 32 -4.17 -7.10 -5.11
N GLU A 33 -5.06 -6.63 -4.25
CA GLU A 33 -5.51 -5.24 -4.33
C GLU A 33 -4.43 -4.25 -3.89
N ILE A 34 -3.63 -4.62 -2.92
CA ILE A 34 -2.48 -3.81 -2.51
C ILE A 34 -1.48 -3.69 -3.66
N ILE A 35 -1.19 -4.79 -4.35
CA ILE A 35 -0.25 -4.79 -5.47
C ILE A 35 -0.74 -3.86 -6.58
N LYS A 36 -2.02 -3.93 -6.91
CA LYS A 36 -2.61 -3.02 -7.91
C LYS A 36 -2.47 -1.56 -7.48
N ASP A 37 -2.74 -1.29 -6.22
CA ASP A 37 -2.67 0.08 -5.70
C ASP A 37 -1.24 0.60 -5.72
N MET A 38 -0.29 -0.25 -5.38
CA MET A 38 1.13 0.10 -5.42
C MET A 38 1.58 0.47 -6.84
N TYR A 39 1.19 -0.33 -7.83
CA TYR A 39 1.54 -0.03 -9.21
C TYR A 39 0.96 1.30 -9.66
N GLY A 40 -0.29 1.58 -9.29
CA GLY A 40 -0.93 2.86 -9.60
C GLY A 40 -0.20 4.02 -8.93
N TRP A 41 0.18 3.85 -7.66
CA TRP A 41 0.90 4.88 -6.93
C TRP A 41 2.26 5.18 -7.56
N VAL A 42 3.02 4.14 -7.88
CA VAL A 42 4.34 4.30 -8.51
C VAL A 42 4.22 4.97 -9.87
N GLU A 43 3.23 4.56 -10.65
CA GLU A 43 3.00 5.14 -11.97
C GLU A 43 2.65 6.63 -11.87
N ASN A 44 1.82 7.01 -10.89
CA ASN A 44 1.45 8.40 -10.67
C ASN A 44 2.64 9.26 -10.25
N MET A 45 3.60 8.67 -9.56
CA MET A 45 4.80 9.40 -9.14
C MET A 45 5.82 9.58 -10.24
N ASN A 46 5.69 8.83 -11.33
CA ASN A 46 6.55 8.92 -12.50
C ASN A 46 8.05 8.90 -12.12
N PRO A 47 8.55 7.80 -11.55
CA PRO A 47 9.81 7.79 -10.81
C PRO A 47 11.10 7.93 -11.64
N ASN A 48 11.05 7.81 -12.95
CA ASN A 48 12.26 7.88 -13.80
C ASN A 48 13.36 6.92 -13.34
N GLY A 49 12.97 5.74 -12.89
CA GLY A 49 13.92 4.73 -12.45
C GLY A 49 14.32 4.81 -10.98
N ASN A 50 13.82 5.79 -10.24
CA ASN A 50 14.17 5.98 -8.83
C ASN A 50 13.10 5.43 -7.89
N CYS A 51 12.57 4.26 -8.22
CA CYS A 51 11.54 3.62 -7.41
C CYS A 51 12.10 2.40 -6.71
N GLU A 52 11.87 2.30 -5.41
CA GLU A 52 12.22 1.12 -4.63
C GLU A 52 10.95 0.54 -4.02
N THR A 53 10.86 -0.78 -3.99
CA THR A 53 9.73 -1.47 -3.39
C THR A 53 10.20 -2.60 -2.48
N GLU A 54 9.44 -2.85 -1.43
CA GLU A 54 9.70 -3.94 -0.51
C GLU A 54 8.37 -4.62 -0.20
N VAL A 55 8.33 -5.94 -0.31
CA VAL A 55 7.11 -6.72 -0.10
C VAL A 55 7.38 -7.87 0.85
N ASN A 56 6.50 -8.06 1.84
CA ASN A 56 6.49 -9.26 2.65
C ASN A 56 5.05 -9.75 2.82
N GLU A 57 4.82 -10.71 3.72
CA GLU A 57 3.54 -11.43 3.83
C GLU A 57 2.30 -10.54 4.00
N CYS A 58 2.42 -9.44 4.70
CA CYS A 58 1.26 -8.59 4.99
C CYS A 58 1.57 -7.11 4.87
N ARG A 59 2.74 -6.78 4.35
CA ARG A 59 3.19 -5.40 4.32
C ARG A 59 3.92 -5.11 3.01
N MET A 60 3.74 -3.91 2.52
CA MET A 60 4.37 -3.46 1.30
C MET A 60 4.77 -2.00 1.45
N ILE A 61 5.94 -1.66 0.95
CA ILE A 61 6.45 -0.29 0.99
C ILE A 61 6.95 0.06 -0.39
N ALA A 62 6.59 1.23 -0.89
CA ALA A 62 7.17 1.77 -2.11
C ALA A 62 7.67 3.17 -1.84
N SER A 63 8.78 3.52 -2.46
CA SER A 63 9.32 4.88 -2.33
C SER A 63 9.75 5.42 -3.68
N VAL A 64 9.52 6.70 -3.87
CA VAL A 64 9.98 7.44 -5.05
C VAL A 64 10.56 8.74 -4.52
N GLY A 65 11.89 8.88 -4.55
CA GLY A 65 12.58 10.01 -3.96
C GLY A 65 12.29 10.09 -2.47
N ASP A 66 11.76 11.21 -2.01
CA ASP A 66 11.43 11.43 -0.60
C ASP A 66 9.98 11.08 -0.27
N ASN A 67 9.26 10.52 -1.22
CA ASN A 67 7.86 10.14 -1.01
C ASN A 67 7.77 8.64 -0.78
N TYR A 68 6.95 8.26 0.20
CA TYR A 68 6.77 6.85 0.57
C TYR A 68 5.29 6.54 0.64
N CYS A 69 4.96 5.30 0.34
CA CYS A 69 3.62 4.80 0.62
C CYS A 69 3.77 3.43 1.29
N TYR A 70 3.02 3.23 2.36
CA TYR A 70 3.04 2.00 3.13
C TYR A 70 1.67 1.35 3.03
N TRP A 71 1.68 0.05 2.74
CA TRP A 71 0.44 -0.75 2.71
C TRP A 71 0.57 -1.84 3.76
N ASN A 72 -0.54 -2.16 4.40
CA ASN A 72 -0.58 -3.17 5.44
C ASN A 72 -1.91 -3.92 5.40
N ILE A 73 -1.87 -5.19 5.79
CA ILE A 73 -3.06 -6.02 5.91
C ILE A 73 -3.22 -6.42 7.36
N GLU A 74 -4.38 -6.10 7.93
CA GLU A 74 -4.73 -6.49 9.29
C GLU A 74 -5.85 -7.53 9.26
N GLU A 75 -5.69 -8.58 10.05
CA GLU A 75 -6.70 -9.60 10.20
C GLU A 75 -7.66 -9.16 11.29
N VAL A 76 -8.93 -9.16 10.99
CA VAL A 76 -9.96 -8.68 11.91
C VAL A 76 -11.06 -9.72 12.05
N GLN A 77 -11.48 -9.96 13.28
CA GLN A 77 -12.62 -10.82 13.56
C GLN A 77 -13.90 -10.03 13.32
N MET A 78 -14.65 -10.45 12.31
CA MET A 78 -15.91 -9.81 11.97
C MET A 78 -17.01 -10.82 11.74
#